data_5a9a3249c1a46633274656c05dcbda9d
#
_entry.id   5a9a3249c1a46633274656c05dcbda9d
#
_cell.length_a   1.000
_cell.length_b   1.000
_cell.length_c   1.000
_cell.angle_alpha   90.00
_cell.angle_beta   90.00
_cell.angle_gamma   90.00
#
_symmetry.space_group_name_H-M   'P 1'
#
loop_
_entity.id
_entity.type
_entity.pdbx_description
1 polymer ?
#
loop_
_entity_poly.entity_id
_entity_poly.type
_entity_poly.pdbx_seq_one_letter_code
_entity_poly.pdbx_strand_id
1 'polypeptide(L)'
;MPPRLRISLLGEVSIQKEGQPVDGLPSRAAEALFVYLACHPQPVSREKLAELLWAERSPAQALTNLRTILTPLRRVLGEYLSVSRDTLAFANKDEAWLDVTEFERQLKALSVPSDSKQLQAA
;
A
#
# COMPACT_ATOMS: atom_id res chain seq x y z
N MET A 1 16.88 5.20 -13.99
CA MET A 1 16.08 3.98 -14.27
C MET A 1 14.66 4.15 -13.79
N PRO A 2 13.71 3.80 -14.61
CA PRO A 2 12.34 3.84 -14.15
C PRO A 2 12.11 2.80 -13.05
N PRO A 3 11.24 3.07 -12.10
CA PRO A 3 10.95 2.11 -11.05
C PRO A 3 10.27 0.88 -11.63
N ARG A 4 10.55 -0.28 -11.04
CA ARG A 4 9.93 -1.52 -11.48
C ARG A 4 8.46 -1.58 -11.10
N LEU A 5 8.11 -0.96 -9.99
CA LEU A 5 6.72 -0.89 -9.54
C LEU A 5 6.33 0.58 -9.44
N ARG A 6 5.20 0.93 -10.03
CA ARG A 6 4.70 2.29 -9.96
C ARG A 6 3.26 2.26 -9.48
N ILE A 7 2.99 2.98 -8.40
CA ILE A 7 1.66 3.06 -7.81
C ILE A 7 1.21 4.51 -7.85
N SER A 8 0.12 4.75 -8.53
CA SER A 8 -0.45 6.09 -8.66
C SER A 8 -1.79 6.11 -7.92
N LEU A 9 -1.92 7.00 -6.96
CA LEU A 9 -3.13 7.14 -6.15
C LEU A 9 -3.79 8.50 -6.34
N LEU A 10 -3.02 9.46 -6.82
CA LEU A 10 -3.55 10.80 -7.07
C LEU A 10 -4.33 10.75 -8.37
N GLY A 11 -5.63 11.00 -8.29
CA GLY A 11 -6.51 10.79 -9.40
C GLY A 11 -6.99 9.36 -9.41
N GLU A 12 -6.87 8.69 -10.54
CA GLU A 12 -7.31 7.32 -10.67
C GLU A 12 -6.24 6.36 -10.15
N VAL A 13 -6.66 5.37 -9.37
CA VAL A 13 -5.72 4.39 -8.82
C VAL A 13 -5.16 3.53 -9.94
N SER A 14 -3.85 3.40 -9.97
CA SER A 14 -3.16 2.65 -11.01
C SER A 14 -1.93 1.98 -10.42
N ILE A 15 -1.74 0.71 -10.75
CA ILE A 15 -0.56 -0.04 -10.35
C ILE A 15 0.08 -0.60 -11.62
N GLN A 16 1.36 -0.31 -11.80
CA GLN A 16 2.10 -0.80 -12.95
C GLN A 16 3.35 -1.51 -12.49
N LYS A 17 3.62 -2.65 -13.08
CA LYS A 17 4.81 -3.42 -12.82
C LYS A 17 5.59 -3.54 -14.12
N GLU A 18 6.85 -3.08 -14.07
CA GLU A 18 7.72 -3.07 -15.23
C GLU A 18 7.08 -2.40 -16.46
N GLY A 19 6.37 -1.29 -16.19
CA GLY A 19 5.77 -0.51 -17.24
C GLY A 19 4.43 -1.02 -17.75
N GLN A 20 3.94 -2.13 -17.22
CA GLN A 20 2.68 -2.72 -17.65
C GLN A 20 1.64 -2.62 -16.53
N PRO A 21 0.39 -2.35 -16.88
CA PRO A 21 -0.66 -2.35 -15.87
C PRO A 21 -0.76 -3.73 -15.22
N VAL A 22 -1.00 -3.74 -13.92
CA VAL A 22 -1.15 -4.98 -13.19
C VAL A 22 -2.59 -5.47 -13.34
N ASP A 23 -2.73 -6.64 -13.94
CA ASP A 23 -4.02 -7.30 -14.07
C ASP A 23 -4.05 -8.50 -13.15
N GLY A 24 -5.23 -9.03 -12.92
CA GLY A 24 -5.34 -10.26 -12.15
C GLY A 24 -5.49 -10.06 -10.67
N LEU A 25 -5.64 -8.84 -10.20
CA LEU A 25 -6.00 -8.64 -8.81
C LEU A 25 -7.43 -9.08 -8.62
N PRO A 26 -7.70 -9.89 -7.59
CA PRO A 26 -9.01 -10.55 -7.48
C PRO A 26 -10.16 -9.61 -7.11
N SER A 27 -9.85 -8.48 -6.52
CA SER A 27 -10.91 -7.61 -6.02
C SER A 27 -10.36 -6.25 -5.64
N ARG A 28 -11.29 -5.34 -5.36
CA ARG A 28 -10.91 -4.04 -4.83
C ARG A 28 -10.27 -4.16 -3.46
N ALA A 29 -10.69 -5.18 -2.70
CA ALA A 29 -10.09 -5.41 -1.38
C ALA A 29 -8.61 -5.76 -1.52
N ALA A 30 -8.26 -6.57 -2.51
CA ALA A 30 -6.85 -6.91 -2.73
C ALA A 30 -6.05 -5.68 -3.13
N GLU A 31 -6.61 -4.84 -4.00
CA GLU A 31 -5.97 -3.61 -4.39
C GLU A 31 -5.80 -2.68 -3.19
N ALA A 32 -6.85 -2.53 -2.39
CA ALA A 32 -6.81 -1.68 -1.21
C ALA A 32 -5.77 -2.17 -0.22
N LEU A 33 -5.68 -3.47 -0.03
CA LEU A 33 -4.68 -4.05 0.87
C LEU A 33 -3.27 -3.71 0.42
N PHE A 34 -3.00 -3.90 -0.86
CA PHE A 34 -1.67 -3.64 -1.39
C PHE A 34 -1.30 -2.17 -1.25
N VAL A 35 -2.24 -1.29 -1.60
CA VAL A 35 -2.03 0.15 -1.50
C VAL A 35 -1.80 0.56 -0.05
N TYR A 36 -2.58 0.01 0.86
CA TYR A 36 -2.43 0.31 2.28
C TYR A 36 -1.03 -0.03 2.76
N LEU A 37 -0.55 -1.22 2.41
CA LEU A 37 0.78 -1.66 2.82
C LEU A 37 1.86 -0.78 2.18
N ALA A 38 1.68 -0.37 0.95
CA ALA A 38 2.64 0.49 0.28
C ALA A 38 2.75 1.85 0.97
N CYS A 39 1.66 2.32 1.57
CA CYS A 39 1.64 3.60 2.26
C CYS A 39 2.09 3.53 3.71
N HIS A 40 2.33 2.34 4.23
CA HIS A 40 2.71 2.18 5.63
C HIS A 40 4.07 1.49 5.72
N PRO A 41 5.06 2.15 6.33
CA PRO A 41 6.43 1.62 6.36
C PRO A 41 6.63 0.44 7.31
N GLN A 42 5.72 0.26 8.26
CA GLN A 42 5.86 -0.78 9.26
C GLN A 42 4.98 -1.97 8.98
N PRO A 43 5.39 -3.17 9.41
CA PRO A 43 4.51 -4.33 9.30
C PRO A 43 3.19 -4.09 10.03
N VAL A 44 2.11 -4.60 9.46
CA VAL A 44 0.78 -4.43 10.01
C VAL A 44 0.21 -5.81 10.33
N SER A 45 -0.45 -5.94 11.48
CA SER A 45 -1.02 -7.23 11.88
C SER A 45 -2.14 -7.64 10.93
N ARG A 46 -2.24 -8.93 10.70
CA ARG A 46 -3.31 -9.48 9.85
C ARG A 46 -4.68 -9.16 10.43
N GLU A 47 -4.79 -9.20 11.75
CA GLU A 47 -6.05 -8.89 12.40
C GLU A 47 -6.48 -7.47 12.13
N LYS A 48 -5.54 -6.54 12.21
CA LYS A 48 -5.86 -5.14 11.94
C LYS A 48 -6.25 -4.92 10.49
N LEU A 49 -5.55 -5.56 9.57
CA LEU A 49 -5.87 -5.44 8.15
C LEU A 49 -7.24 -6.03 7.85
N ALA A 50 -7.55 -7.18 8.45
CA ALA A 50 -8.84 -7.80 8.25
C ALA A 50 -9.96 -6.91 8.79
N GLU A 51 -9.74 -6.31 9.95
CA GLU A 51 -10.71 -5.40 10.53
C GLU A 51 -10.93 -4.17 9.66
N LEU A 52 -9.86 -3.62 9.12
CA LEU A 52 -9.97 -2.45 8.26
C LEU A 52 -10.74 -2.73 6.97
N LEU A 53 -10.51 -3.90 6.39
CA LEU A 53 -11.13 -4.23 5.10
C LEU A 53 -12.53 -4.79 5.24
N TRP A 54 -12.81 -5.46 6.34
CA TRP A 54 -14.12 -6.11 6.57
C TRP A 54 -14.63 -5.83 7.97
N ALA A 55 -14.77 -4.56 8.30
CA ALA A 55 -15.19 -4.14 9.64
C ALA A 55 -16.55 -4.69 10.03
N GLU A 56 -17.40 -4.99 9.07
CA GLU A 56 -18.76 -5.46 9.33
C GLU A 56 -18.85 -6.97 9.51
N ARG A 57 -17.75 -7.68 9.29
CA ARG A 57 -17.73 -9.14 9.42
C ARG A 57 -17.17 -9.54 10.77
N SER A 58 -17.43 -10.78 11.15
CA SER A 58 -16.80 -11.32 12.35
C SER A 58 -15.30 -11.38 12.15
N PRO A 59 -14.51 -11.33 13.23
CA PRO A 59 -13.05 -11.43 13.08
C PRO A 59 -12.60 -12.68 12.34
N ALA A 60 -13.25 -13.81 12.59
CA ALA A 60 -12.90 -15.05 11.92
C ALA A 60 -13.19 -14.98 10.43
N GLN A 61 -14.33 -14.42 10.05
CA GLN A 61 -14.67 -14.28 8.64
C GLN A 61 -13.76 -13.30 7.95
N ALA A 62 -13.43 -12.21 8.63
CA ALA A 62 -12.52 -11.21 8.05
C ALA A 62 -11.14 -11.79 7.79
N LEU A 63 -10.62 -12.60 8.71
CA LEU A 63 -9.32 -13.24 8.51
C LEU A 63 -9.36 -14.26 7.37
N THR A 64 -10.48 -14.97 7.24
CA THR A 64 -10.66 -15.91 6.14
C THR A 64 -10.66 -15.15 4.81
N ASN A 65 -11.36 -14.03 4.77
CA ASN A 65 -11.40 -13.18 3.56
C ASN A 65 -10.00 -12.68 3.20
N LEU A 66 -9.24 -12.26 4.21
CA LEU A 66 -7.88 -11.79 3.99
C LEU A 66 -7.03 -12.90 3.37
N ARG A 67 -7.12 -14.09 3.91
CA ARG A 67 -6.36 -15.23 3.40
C ARG A 67 -6.75 -15.53 1.96
N THR A 68 -8.02 -15.40 1.64
CA THR A 68 -8.52 -15.66 0.31
C THR A 68 -7.92 -14.72 -0.74
N ILE A 69 -7.82 -13.43 -0.43
CA ILE A 69 -7.29 -12.48 -1.39
C ILE A 69 -5.76 -12.47 -1.43
N LEU A 70 -5.11 -12.94 -0.37
CA LEU A 70 -3.65 -12.96 -0.32
C LEU A 70 -3.03 -13.89 -1.35
N THR A 71 -3.64 -15.04 -1.58
CA THR A 71 -3.07 -16.02 -2.49
C THR A 71 -2.88 -15.46 -3.91
N PRO A 72 -3.92 -14.92 -4.56
CA PRO A 72 -3.71 -14.33 -5.88
C PRO A 72 -2.88 -13.06 -5.84
N LEU A 73 -2.97 -12.29 -4.75
CA LEU A 73 -2.16 -11.09 -4.62
C LEU A 73 -0.67 -11.43 -4.59
N ARG A 74 -0.31 -12.48 -3.87
CA ARG A 74 1.09 -12.93 -3.80
C ARG A 74 1.56 -13.45 -5.15
N ARG A 75 0.67 -14.04 -5.92
CA ARG A 75 1.02 -14.54 -7.24
C ARG A 75 1.40 -13.40 -8.18
N VAL A 76 0.69 -12.29 -8.10
CA VAL A 76 0.91 -11.15 -9.00
C VAL A 76 1.97 -10.21 -8.48
N LEU A 77 1.94 -9.90 -7.19
CA LEU A 77 2.79 -8.88 -6.58
C LEU A 77 3.61 -9.39 -5.39
N GLY A 78 3.88 -10.67 -5.35
CA GLY A 78 4.58 -11.29 -4.22
C GLY A 78 5.96 -10.72 -3.95
N GLU A 79 6.64 -10.20 -4.96
CA GLU A 79 7.95 -9.58 -4.78
C GLU A 79 7.88 -8.37 -3.86
N TYR A 80 6.72 -7.75 -3.78
CA TYR A 80 6.53 -6.55 -2.99
C TYR A 80 5.77 -6.79 -1.71
N LEU A 81 5.63 -8.05 -1.33
CA LEU A 81 4.94 -8.42 -0.09
C LEU A 81 5.87 -9.22 0.81
N SER A 82 5.93 -8.83 2.06
CA SER A 82 6.60 -9.59 3.09
C SER A 82 5.50 -10.20 3.95
N VAL A 83 5.39 -11.52 3.90
CA VAL A 83 4.31 -12.24 4.58
C VAL A 83 4.87 -13.04 5.73
N SER A 84 4.42 -12.73 6.92
CA SER A 84 4.79 -13.51 8.09
C SER A 84 3.52 -14.11 8.68
N ARG A 85 3.71 -14.88 9.74
CA ARG A 85 2.59 -15.57 10.37
C ARG A 85 1.52 -14.59 10.86
N ASP A 86 1.95 -13.48 11.43
CA ASP A 86 1.03 -12.55 12.08
C ASP A 86 0.92 -11.19 11.40
N THR A 87 1.84 -10.87 10.49
CA THR A 87 1.88 -9.55 9.90
C THR A 87 2.10 -9.59 8.40
N LEU A 88 1.78 -8.48 7.76
CA LEU A 88 2.07 -8.26 6.35
C LEU A 88 2.79 -6.93 6.24
N ALA A 89 3.68 -6.82 5.26
CA ALA A 89 4.40 -5.57 5.02
C ALA A 89 4.72 -5.42 3.55
N PHE A 90 4.99 -4.19 3.16
CA PHE A 90 5.45 -3.90 1.82
C PHE A 90 6.96 -4.17 1.75
N ALA A 91 7.39 -4.84 0.70
CA ALA A 91 8.80 -5.20 0.52
C ALA A 91 9.37 -4.53 -0.71
N ASN A 92 10.70 -4.47 -0.78
CA ASN A 92 11.42 -3.94 -1.95
C ASN A 92 11.01 -2.52 -2.32
N LYS A 93 10.91 -1.68 -1.31
CA LYS A 93 10.50 -0.29 -1.49
C LYS A 93 11.39 0.46 -2.47
N ASP A 94 12.67 0.09 -2.55
CA ASP A 94 13.62 0.75 -3.44
C ASP A 94 13.23 0.63 -4.90
N GLU A 95 12.48 -0.39 -5.25
CA GLU A 95 12.06 -0.64 -6.62
C GLU A 95 10.70 -0.05 -6.94
N ALA A 96 10.07 0.59 -5.97
CA ALA A 96 8.72 1.09 -6.11
C ALA A 96 8.67 2.61 -6.10
N TRP A 97 7.77 3.14 -6.89
CA TRP A 97 7.48 4.56 -6.91
C TRP A 97 6.02 4.76 -6.53
N LEU A 98 5.78 5.61 -5.56
CA LEU A 98 4.44 5.92 -5.06
C LEU A 98 4.23 7.42 -5.19
N ASP A 99 3.24 7.83 -5.98
CA ASP A 99 3.03 9.24 -6.26
C ASP A 99 2.68 10.07 -5.02
N VAL A 100 1.96 9.48 -4.08
CA VAL A 100 1.62 10.18 -2.84
C VAL A 100 2.88 10.53 -2.07
N THR A 101 3.82 9.60 -1.99
CA THR A 101 5.08 9.83 -1.30
C THR A 101 5.88 10.92 -2.01
N GLU A 102 5.92 10.86 -3.32
CA GLU A 102 6.65 11.87 -4.11
C GLU A 102 5.99 13.23 -3.93
N PHE A 103 4.66 13.28 -3.95
CA PHE A 103 3.92 14.52 -3.76
C PHE A 103 4.20 15.11 -2.38
N GLU A 104 4.19 14.29 -1.35
CA GLU A 104 4.49 14.74 0.00
C GLU A 104 5.91 15.26 0.10
N ARG A 105 6.85 14.59 -0.54
CA ARG A 105 8.24 15.02 -0.54
C ARG A 105 8.38 16.40 -1.19
N GLN A 106 7.68 16.62 -2.29
CA GLN A 106 7.70 17.90 -2.98
C GLN A 106 7.08 19.01 -2.14
N LEU A 107 6.00 18.69 -1.44
CA LEU A 107 5.37 19.65 -0.55
C LEU A 107 6.31 20.07 0.57
N LYS A 108 7.03 19.13 1.12
CA LYS A 108 7.99 19.42 2.17
C LYS A 108 9.14 20.28 1.65
N ALA A 109 9.55 20.05 0.43
CA ALA A 109 10.60 20.84 -0.19
C ALA A 109 10.16 22.28 -0.44
N LEU A 110 8.88 22.47 -0.76
CA LEU A 110 8.32 23.79 -0.97
C LEU A 110 8.08 24.53 0.35
N SER A 111 7.81 23.78 1.42
CA SER A 111 7.59 24.36 2.73
C SER A 111 8.93 24.61 3.40
N VAL A 112 9.33 25.85 3.48
CA VAL A 112 10.57 26.14 4.22
C VAL A 112 10.36 25.77 5.68
N PRO A 113 11.42 25.37 6.36
CA PRO A 113 11.30 24.89 7.74
C PRO A 113 10.58 25.85 8.67
N SER A 114 10.85 27.14 8.54
CA SER A 114 10.19 28.10 9.39
C SER A 114 8.69 28.17 9.13
N ASP A 115 8.32 28.08 7.87
CA ASP A 115 6.90 28.10 7.51
C ASP A 115 6.21 26.85 8.00
N SER A 116 6.88 25.72 7.89
CA SER A 116 6.37 24.48 8.41
C SER A 116 6.01 24.59 9.87
N LYS A 117 6.90 25.16 10.65
CA LYS A 117 6.67 25.33 12.07
C LYS A 117 5.50 26.24 12.34
N GLN A 118 5.41 27.30 11.60
CA GLN A 118 4.32 28.26 11.77
C GLN A 118 3.00 27.64 11.45
N LEU A 119 2.95 26.88 10.37
CA LEU A 119 1.73 26.20 9.99
C LEU A 119 1.31 25.18 11.02
N GLN A 120 2.25 24.51 11.63
CA GLN A 120 1.96 23.55 12.67
C GLN A 120 1.45 24.24 13.92
N ALA A 121 1.98 25.38 14.20
CA ALA A 121 1.55 26.15 15.36
C ALA A 121 0.17 26.76 15.18
N ALA A 122 -0.17 27.03 13.96
CA ALA A 122 -1.46 27.68 13.65
C ALA A 122 -2.63 26.73 13.78
#